data_530c00e8bd2feb07f7ca06fd5d067569
#
_entry.id   530c00e8bd2feb07f7ca06fd5d067569
#
_cell.length_a   1.000
_cell.length_b   1.000
_cell.length_c   1.000
_cell.angle_alpha   90.00
_cell.angle_beta   90.00
_cell.angle_gamma   90.00
#
_symmetry.space_group_name_H-M   'P 1'
#
loop_
_entity.id
_entity.type
_entity.pdbx_description
1 polymer ?
#
loop_
_entity_poly.entity_id
_entity_poly.type
_entity_poly.pdbx_seq_one_letter_code
_entity_poly.pdbx_strand_id
1 'polypeptide(L)'
;QKSAEKLYRDRMNFLMSSNENAVYALYIDMTESKIISGRCLQYKLSINEKGGVRKWLEECIFPHFPFPDDQEKFMKNFEREHLLKRFSEGQTQVEFEYFLYKGEQICRYNLSVDMFQNPVTAHVECYVLGRDITMKYVDRIIDRVLFYDDYKAIGVIDVDRNILFLRSNSWKNVGFEAEKEQDYSVAVKKLKEAR
;
A
#
# COMPACT_ATOMS: atom_id res chain seq x y z
N GLN A 1 -12.31 -14.29 -27.26
CA GLN A 1 -11.08 -14.12 -26.45
C GLN A 1 -10.55 -12.70 -26.48
N LYS A 2 -10.22 -12.11 -27.64
CA LYS A 2 -9.70 -10.73 -27.75
C LYS A 2 -10.58 -9.66 -27.11
N SER A 3 -11.91 -9.84 -27.10
CA SER A 3 -12.85 -8.90 -26.48
C SER A 3 -12.78 -8.94 -24.95
N ALA A 4 -12.66 -10.13 -24.36
CA ALA A 4 -12.54 -10.29 -22.91
C ALA A 4 -11.21 -9.74 -22.40
N GLU A 5 -10.08 -10.05 -23.07
CA GLU A 5 -8.76 -9.51 -22.71
C GLU A 5 -8.72 -7.98 -22.77
N LYS A 6 -9.39 -7.40 -23.77
CA LYS A 6 -9.49 -5.93 -23.87
C LYS A 6 -10.29 -5.36 -22.69
N LEU A 7 -11.44 -5.97 -22.36
CA LEU A 7 -12.28 -5.54 -21.22
C LEU A 7 -11.51 -5.59 -19.90
N TYR A 8 -10.74 -6.67 -19.67
CA TYR A 8 -9.92 -6.81 -18.46
C TYR A 8 -8.79 -5.77 -18.41
N ARG A 9 -8.12 -5.53 -19.52
CA ARG A 9 -7.08 -4.50 -19.62
C ARG A 9 -7.63 -3.11 -19.35
N ASP A 10 -8.78 -2.78 -19.93
CA ASP A 10 -9.43 -1.50 -19.72
C ASP A 10 -9.85 -1.32 -18.26
N ARG A 11 -10.33 -2.38 -17.59
CA ARG A 11 -10.66 -2.38 -16.17
C ARG A 11 -9.41 -2.18 -15.29
N MET A 12 -8.28 -2.84 -15.61
CA MET A 12 -7.03 -2.65 -14.87
C MET A 12 -6.50 -1.21 -15.04
N ASN A 13 -6.55 -0.67 -16.24
CA ASN A 13 -6.18 0.70 -16.49
C ASN A 13 -7.06 1.68 -15.72
N PHE A 14 -8.36 1.42 -15.68
CA PHE A 14 -9.31 2.21 -14.89
C PHE A 14 -9.00 2.15 -13.38
N LEU A 15 -8.75 0.96 -12.83
CA LEU A 15 -8.39 0.79 -11.40
C LEU A 15 -7.11 1.55 -11.05
N MET A 16 -6.10 1.52 -11.91
CA MET A 16 -4.84 2.26 -11.71
C MET A 16 -5.04 3.76 -11.85
N SER A 17 -5.81 4.22 -12.84
CA SER A 17 -6.01 5.65 -13.09
C SER A 17 -6.96 6.31 -12.10
N SER A 18 -7.94 5.58 -11.57
CA SER A 18 -8.89 6.07 -10.57
C SER A 18 -8.37 6.03 -9.13
N ASN A 19 -7.19 5.45 -8.90
CA ASN A 19 -6.57 5.38 -7.58
C ASN A 19 -5.18 6.01 -7.64
N GLU A 20 -5.07 7.27 -7.26
CA GLU A 20 -3.82 8.05 -7.30
C GLU A 20 -2.64 7.37 -6.61
N ASN A 21 -2.92 6.61 -5.54
CA ASN A 21 -1.92 5.89 -4.75
C ASN A 21 -1.80 4.40 -5.12
N ALA A 22 -2.38 3.97 -6.24
CA ALA A 22 -2.26 2.59 -6.69
C ALA A 22 -0.83 2.30 -7.18
N VAL A 23 -0.18 1.30 -6.57
CA VAL A 23 1.18 0.85 -6.95
C VAL A 23 1.15 -0.35 -7.88
N TYR A 24 0.13 -1.19 -7.74
CA TYR A 24 -0.17 -2.27 -8.68
C TYR A 24 -1.65 -2.61 -8.70
N ALA A 25 -2.10 -3.10 -9.85
CA ALA A 25 -3.41 -3.73 -10.03
C ALA A 25 -3.23 -4.97 -10.89
N LEU A 26 -3.66 -6.12 -10.38
CA LEU A 26 -3.49 -7.42 -11.02
C LEU A 26 -4.83 -8.11 -11.20
N TYR A 27 -4.98 -8.83 -12.30
CA TYR A 27 -6.01 -9.83 -12.52
C TYR A 27 -5.37 -11.20 -12.53
N ILE A 28 -5.76 -12.06 -11.61
CA ILE A 28 -5.10 -13.32 -11.31
C ILE A 28 -6.09 -14.46 -11.40
N ASP A 29 -5.69 -15.54 -12.09
CA ASP A 29 -6.30 -16.86 -11.96
C ASP A 29 -5.66 -17.56 -10.75
N MET A 30 -6.41 -17.63 -9.65
CA MET A 30 -5.94 -18.25 -8.41
C MET A 30 -5.88 -19.78 -8.54
N THR A 31 -6.75 -20.38 -9.36
CA THR A 31 -6.74 -21.83 -9.59
C THR A 31 -5.45 -22.27 -10.27
N GLU A 32 -5.01 -21.53 -11.29
CA GLU A 32 -3.79 -21.83 -12.05
C GLU A 32 -2.54 -21.09 -11.54
N SER A 33 -2.67 -20.19 -10.57
CA SER A 33 -1.59 -19.32 -10.06
C SER A 33 -0.92 -18.50 -11.16
N LYS A 34 -1.73 -17.88 -12.03
CA LYS A 34 -1.29 -17.09 -13.17
C LYS A 34 -1.76 -15.64 -13.06
N ILE A 35 -0.92 -14.70 -13.43
CA ILE A 35 -1.33 -13.31 -13.67
C ILE A 35 -1.87 -13.25 -15.11
N ILE A 36 -3.18 -13.01 -15.26
CA ILE A 36 -3.84 -12.92 -16.57
C ILE A 36 -3.56 -11.57 -17.22
N SER A 37 -3.66 -10.51 -16.44
CA SER A 37 -3.31 -9.14 -16.84
C SER A 37 -3.03 -8.28 -15.62
N GLY A 38 -2.40 -7.14 -15.85
CA GLY A 38 -2.18 -6.21 -14.74
C GLY A 38 -1.13 -5.18 -15.05
N ARG A 39 -0.93 -4.31 -14.08
CA ARG A 39 0.08 -3.26 -14.08
C ARG A 39 0.73 -3.19 -12.71
N CYS A 40 2.05 -3.09 -12.68
CA CYS A 40 2.84 -2.76 -11.51
C CYS A 40 3.79 -1.61 -11.89
N LEU A 41 3.85 -0.56 -11.07
CA LEU A 41 4.63 0.64 -11.41
C LEU A 41 6.14 0.38 -11.42
N GLN A 42 6.60 -0.55 -10.61
CA GLN A 42 8.02 -0.78 -10.35
C GLN A 42 8.54 -2.10 -10.92
N TYR A 43 7.67 -2.89 -11.56
CA TYR A 43 8.01 -4.26 -11.95
C TYR A 43 7.33 -4.71 -13.23
N LYS A 44 8.06 -5.47 -14.07
CA LYS A 44 7.51 -6.07 -15.28
C LYS A 44 6.90 -7.42 -14.97
N LEU A 45 5.58 -7.53 -15.09
CA LEU A 45 4.82 -8.74 -14.77
C LEU A 45 5.03 -9.86 -15.81
N SER A 46 5.15 -11.10 -15.32
CA SER A 46 5.11 -12.31 -16.14
C SER A 46 3.65 -12.71 -16.40
N ILE A 47 3.10 -12.23 -17.51
CA ILE A 47 1.70 -12.43 -17.88
C ILE A 47 1.50 -13.83 -18.51
N ASN A 48 0.45 -14.56 -18.08
CA ASN A 48 0.07 -15.89 -18.53
C ASN A 48 1.12 -16.99 -18.28
N GLU A 49 2.14 -16.72 -17.46
CA GLU A 49 3.12 -17.71 -17.05
C GLU A 49 2.60 -18.52 -15.84
N LYS A 50 2.77 -19.85 -15.87
CA LYS A 50 2.51 -20.69 -14.69
C LYS A 50 3.48 -20.32 -13.55
N GLY A 51 2.92 -20.09 -12.36
CA GLY A 51 3.73 -19.61 -11.23
C GLY A 51 4.05 -18.11 -11.29
N GLY A 52 3.48 -17.35 -12.23
CA GLY A 52 3.71 -15.91 -12.37
C GLY A 52 3.36 -15.10 -11.12
N VAL A 53 2.36 -15.54 -10.35
CA VAL A 53 2.01 -14.93 -9.05
C VAL A 53 3.15 -15.10 -8.05
N ARG A 54 3.70 -16.29 -7.93
CA ARG A 54 4.82 -16.58 -7.03
C ARG A 54 6.06 -15.78 -7.41
N LYS A 55 6.38 -15.74 -8.70
CA LYS A 55 7.50 -14.95 -9.23
C LYS A 55 7.34 -13.46 -8.89
N TRP A 56 6.13 -12.91 -9.08
CA TRP A 56 5.84 -11.54 -8.69
C TRP A 56 6.05 -11.30 -7.19
N LEU A 57 5.60 -12.22 -6.33
CA LEU A 57 5.82 -12.11 -4.88
C LEU A 57 7.31 -12.13 -4.54
N GLU A 58 8.06 -13.10 -5.08
CA GLU A 58 9.49 -13.30 -4.79
C GLU A 58 10.37 -12.15 -5.30
N GLU A 59 10.03 -11.55 -6.44
CA GLU A 59 10.86 -10.52 -7.06
C GLU A 59 10.40 -9.09 -6.72
N CYS A 60 9.10 -8.89 -6.45
CA CYS A 60 8.51 -7.56 -6.29
C CYS A 60 8.07 -7.23 -4.85
N ILE A 61 7.69 -8.21 -4.06
CA ILE A 61 7.11 -7.97 -2.74
C ILE A 61 8.06 -8.41 -1.62
N PHE A 62 8.51 -9.66 -1.62
CA PHE A 62 9.30 -10.23 -0.52
C PHE A 62 10.61 -9.51 -0.22
N PRO A 63 11.39 -9.04 -1.22
CA PRO A 63 12.65 -8.34 -0.96
C PRO A 63 12.49 -7.01 -0.22
N HIS A 64 11.26 -6.49 -0.16
CA HIS A 64 10.97 -5.18 0.41
C HIS A 64 10.33 -5.24 1.79
N PHE A 65 10.11 -6.42 2.38
CA PHE A 65 9.62 -6.49 3.76
C PHE A 65 10.67 -5.99 4.75
N PRO A 66 10.31 -5.03 5.64
CA PRO A 66 11.24 -4.54 6.66
C PRO A 66 11.55 -5.60 7.72
N PHE A 67 10.60 -6.50 8.01
CA PHE A 67 10.75 -7.54 9.01
C PHE A 67 10.24 -8.89 8.48
N PRO A 68 10.91 -10.02 8.86
CA PRO A 68 10.46 -11.37 8.46
C PRO A 68 9.02 -11.69 8.88
N ASP A 69 8.61 -11.25 10.07
CA ASP A 69 7.26 -11.48 10.61
C ASP A 69 6.17 -10.81 9.75
N ASP A 70 6.48 -9.71 9.07
CA ASP A 70 5.53 -9.03 8.19
C ASP A 70 5.29 -9.82 6.91
N GLN A 71 6.32 -10.48 6.38
CA GLN A 71 6.16 -11.41 5.26
C GLN A 71 5.27 -12.59 5.63
N GLU A 72 5.45 -13.18 6.82
CA GLU A 72 4.61 -14.28 7.29
C GLU A 72 3.14 -13.85 7.44
N LYS A 73 2.89 -12.68 8.04
CA LYS A 73 1.54 -12.10 8.15
C LYS A 73 0.90 -11.83 6.80
N PHE A 74 1.70 -11.32 5.84
CA PHE A 74 1.24 -11.11 4.48
C PHE A 74 0.81 -12.44 3.84
N MET A 75 1.64 -13.48 3.92
CA MET A 75 1.36 -14.80 3.35
C MET A 75 0.12 -15.45 3.96
N LYS A 76 -0.09 -15.35 5.28
CA LYS A 76 -1.33 -15.82 5.94
C LYS A 76 -2.61 -15.25 5.33
N ASN A 77 -2.53 -14.05 4.74
CA ASN A 77 -3.69 -13.39 4.11
C ASN A 77 -3.75 -13.57 2.60
N PHE A 78 -2.60 -13.72 1.92
CA PHE A 78 -2.51 -13.72 0.46
C PHE A 78 -2.14 -15.07 -0.16
N GLU A 79 -1.75 -16.07 0.65
CA GLU A 79 -1.43 -17.38 0.11
C GLU A 79 -2.62 -18.01 -0.62
N ARG A 80 -2.34 -18.62 -1.79
CA ARG A 80 -3.34 -19.21 -2.69
C ARG A 80 -4.33 -20.11 -1.96
N GLU A 81 -3.83 -21.02 -1.14
CA GLU A 81 -4.65 -22.00 -0.43
C GLU A 81 -5.59 -21.32 0.58
N HIS A 82 -5.10 -20.31 1.29
CA HIS A 82 -5.91 -19.53 2.22
C HIS A 82 -7.00 -18.73 1.51
N LEU A 83 -6.70 -18.10 0.37
CA LEU A 83 -7.69 -17.35 -0.42
C LEU A 83 -8.75 -18.28 -1.00
N LEU A 84 -8.35 -19.42 -1.58
CA LEU A 84 -9.30 -20.41 -2.11
C LEU A 84 -10.21 -21.00 -1.01
N LYS A 85 -9.66 -21.26 0.18
CA LYS A 85 -10.44 -21.69 1.35
C LYS A 85 -11.46 -20.64 1.75
N ARG A 86 -11.05 -19.39 1.94
CA ARG A 86 -11.96 -18.27 2.27
C ARG A 86 -13.06 -18.10 1.24
N PHE A 87 -12.72 -18.22 -0.05
CA PHE A 87 -13.72 -18.18 -1.15
C PHE A 87 -14.73 -19.30 -1.03
N SER A 88 -14.29 -20.54 -0.74
CA SER A 88 -15.20 -21.69 -0.53
C SER A 88 -16.11 -21.53 0.70
N GLU A 89 -15.69 -20.74 1.68
CA GLU A 89 -16.46 -20.37 2.87
C GLU A 89 -17.40 -19.16 2.63
N GLY A 90 -17.45 -18.63 1.40
CA GLY A 90 -18.32 -17.52 0.99
C GLY A 90 -17.70 -16.11 1.17
N GLN A 91 -16.45 -16.03 1.57
CA GLN A 91 -15.75 -14.76 1.65
C GLN A 91 -15.16 -14.38 0.30
N THR A 92 -15.76 -13.39 -0.37
CA THR A 92 -15.32 -12.93 -1.70
C THR A 92 -14.36 -11.77 -1.68
N GLN A 93 -14.17 -11.13 -0.51
CA GLN A 93 -13.28 -9.98 -0.35
C GLN A 93 -12.32 -10.18 0.81
N VAL A 94 -11.07 -9.84 0.58
CA VAL A 94 -10.01 -9.82 1.60
C VAL A 94 -9.29 -8.48 1.51
N GLU A 95 -9.13 -7.82 2.64
CA GLU A 95 -8.40 -6.55 2.73
C GLU A 95 -7.49 -6.58 3.93
N PHE A 96 -6.23 -6.17 3.76
CA PHE A 96 -5.27 -6.07 4.84
C PHE A 96 -4.17 -5.07 4.54
N GLU A 97 -3.51 -4.61 5.61
CA GLU A 97 -2.41 -3.65 5.54
C GLU A 97 -1.09 -4.34 5.85
N TYR A 98 -0.01 -3.86 5.22
CA TYR A 98 1.34 -4.36 5.38
C TYR A 98 2.37 -3.26 5.14
N PHE A 99 3.62 -3.52 5.51
CA PHE A 99 4.71 -2.55 5.35
C PHE A 99 5.73 -3.07 4.34
N LEU A 100 6.23 -2.18 3.48
CA LEU A 100 7.34 -2.44 2.58
C LEU A 100 8.31 -1.26 2.58
N TYR A 101 9.57 -1.55 2.30
CA TYR A 101 10.53 -0.52 1.93
C TYR A 101 10.23 0.05 0.53
N LYS A 102 10.30 1.38 0.41
CA LYS A 102 10.32 2.13 -0.84
C LYS A 102 11.58 2.99 -0.84
N GLY A 103 12.66 2.46 -1.43
CA GLY A 103 14.00 2.97 -1.16
C GLY A 103 14.38 2.73 0.30
N GLU A 104 14.73 3.78 1.02
CA GLU A 104 15.10 3.72 2.45
C GLU A 104 13.90 3.94 3.39
N GLN A 105 12.73 4.26 2.86
CA GLN A 105 11.55 4.54 3.68
C GLN A 105 10.68 3.30 3.86
N ILE A 106 10.16 3.13 5.09
CA ILE A 106 9.09 2.17 5.38
C ILE A 106 7.74 2.84 5.05
N CYS A 107 7.06 2.30 4.04
CA CYS A 107 5.75 2.75 3.61
C CYS A 107 4.68 1.75 4.02
N ARG A 108 3.47 2.23 4.29
CA ARG A 108 2.31 1.40 4.60
C ARG A 108 1.44 1.23 3.36
N TYR A 109 1.14 -0.01 3.07
CA TYR A 109 0.32 -0.39 1.93
C TYR A 109 -0.96 -1.06 2.40
N ASN A 110 -2.01 -0.86 1.60
CA ASN A 110 -3.26 -1.61 1.70
C ASN A 110 -3.38 -2.51 0.48
N LEU A 111 -3.67 -3.78 0.70
CA LEU A 111 -4.00 -4.73 -0.35
C LEU A 111 -5.46 -5.12 -0.26
N SER A 112 -6.18 -5.00 -1.36
CA SER A 112 -7.52 -5.55 -1.52
C SER A 112 -7.54 -6.65 -2.58
N VAL A 113 -8.23 -7.74 -2.28
CA VAL A 113 -8.43 -8.90 -3.15
C VAL A 113 -9.92 -9.13 -3.29
N ASP A 114 -10.46 -8.99 -4.50
CA ASP A 114 -11.85 -9.27 -4.83
C ASP A 114 -11.90 -10.56 -5.63
N MET A 115 -12.45 -11.63 -5.05
CA MET A 115 -12.50 -12.98 -5.61
C MET A 115 -13.87 -13.28 -6.24
N PHE A 116 -13.87 -13.99 -7.34
CA PHE A 116 -15.07 -14.47 -8.03
C PHE A 116 -14.81 -15.74 -8.80
N GLN A 117 -15.86 -16.46 -9.13
CA GLN A 117 -15.78 -17.65 -9.99
C GLN A 117 -16.01 -17.23 -11.45
N ASN A 118 -15.09 -17.61 -12.33
CA ASN A 118 -15.25 -17.41 -13.75
C ASN A 118 -16.33 -18.39 -14.27
N PRO A 119 -17.42 -17.91 -14.89
CA PRO A 119 -18.54 -18.76 -15.31
C PRO A 119 -18.19 -19.70 -16.49
N VAL A 120 -17.10 -19.44 -17.21
CA VAL A 120 -16.67 -20.25 -18.36
C VAL A 120 -15.70 -21.35 -17.97
N THR A 121 -14.71 -21.02 -17.12
CA THR A 121 -13.66 -21.97 -16.72
C THR A 121 -13.94 -22.65 -15.39
N ALA A 122 -14.88 -22.12 -14.62
CA ALA A 122 -15.13 -22.46 -13.21
C ALA A 122 -13.91 -22.19 -12.27
N HIS A 123 -12.86 -21.54 -12.76
CA HIS A 123 -11.73 -21.14 -11.95
C HIS A 123 -12.11 -20.04 -10.98
N VAL A 124 -11.44 -20.00 -9.83
CA VAL A 124 -11.48 -18.86 -8.93
C VAL A 124 -10.46 -17.83 -9.40
N GLU A 125 -10.95 -16.67 -9.71
CA GLU A 125 -10.16 -15.55 -10.20
C GLU A 125 -10.29 -14.37 -9.23
N CYS A 126 -9.33 -13.45 -9.23
CA CYS A 126 -9.41 -12.28 -8.39
C CYS A 126 -8.81 -11.02 -9.04
N TYR A 127 -9.32 -9.87 -8.60
CA TYR A 127 -8.67 -8.58 -8.77
C TYR A 127 -7.88 -8.26 -7.51
N VAL A 128 -6.62 -7.90 -7.68
CA VAL A 128 -5.72 -7.51 -6.60
C VAL A 128 -5.30 -6.07 -6.81
N LEU A 129 -5.52 -5.22 -5.82
CA LEU A 129 -5.16 -3.80 -5.86
C LEU A 129 -4.31 -3.44 -4.65
N GLY A 130 -3.08 -3.00 -4.90
CA GLY A 130 -2.18 -2.47 -3.88
C GLY A 130 -2.13 -0.95 -3.91
N ARG A 131 -2.32 -0.30 -2.75
CA ARG A 131 -2.31 1.15 -2.61
C ARG A 131 -1.29 1.58 -1.55
N ASP A 132 -0.52 2.62 -1.84
CA ASP A 132 0.27 3.31 -0.84
C ASP A 132 -0.68 4.17 0.02
N ILE A 133 -0.78 3.84 1.31
CA ILE A 133 -1.63 4.55 2.27
C ILE A 133 -0.83 5.26 3.36
N THR A 134 0.48 5.43 3.14
CA THR A 134 1.39 6.01 4.14
C THR A 134 0.89 7.36 4.65
N MET A 135 0.55 8.28 3.77
CA MET A 135 0.04 9.60 4.16
C MET A 135 -1.30 9.52 4.89
N LYS A 136 -2.25 8.68 4.42
CA LYS A 136 -3.52 8.48 5.12
C LYS A 136 -3.35 7.89 6.51
N TYR A 137 -2.33 7.07 6.70
CA TYR A 137 -2.01 6.50 8.01
C TYR A 137 -1.45 7.56 8.95
N VAL A 138 -0.53 8.38 8.47
CA VAL A 138 0.04 9.52 9.21
C VAL A 138 -1.07 10.50 9.59
N ASP A 139 -1.94 10.88 8.66
CA ASP A 139 -3.09 11.75 8.92
C ASP A 139 -4.00 11.18 10.00
N ARG A 140 -4.34 9.88 9.94
CA ARG A 140 -5.17 9.22 10.97
C ARG A 140 -4.53 9.25 12.38
N ILE A 141 -3.21 9.10 12.46
CA ILE A 141 -2.50 9.19 13.74
C ILE A 141 -2.56 10.63 14.24
N ILE A 142 -2.24 11.59 13.39
CA ILE A 142 -2.26 13.02 13.72
C ILE A 142 -3.66 13.43 14.17
N ASP A 143 -4.71 13.07 13.44
CA ASP A 143 -6.11 13.38 13.77
C ASP A 143 -6.50 12.81 15.15
N ARG A 144 -6.09 11.58 15.48
CA ARG A 144 -6.34 11.02 16.81
C ARG A 144 -5.67 11.80 17.93
N VAL A 145 -4.47 12.32 17.68
CA VAL A 145 -3.72 13.11 18.66
C VAL A 145 -4.29 14.53 18.78
N LEU A 146 -4.85 15.10 17.68
CA LEU A 146 -5.46 16.44 17.65
C LEU A 146 -6.73 16.57 18.51
N PHE A 147 -7.41 15.46 18.85
CA PHE A 147 -8.56 15.49 19.76
C PHE A 147 -8.21 15.84 21.21
N TYR A 148 -6.92 15.93 21.55
CA TYR A 148 -6.47 16.41 22.83
C TYR A 148 -6.07 17.90 22.70
N ASP A 149 -6.93 18.79 23.18
CA ASP A 149 -6.78 20.27 23.14
C ASP A 149 -5.50 20.83 23.80
N ASP A 150 -4.70 19.96 24.42
CA ASP A 150 -3.53 20.32 25.20
C ASP A 150 -2.21 20.50 24.39
N TYR A 151 -2.23 20.17 23.07
CA TYR A 151 -1.00 20.22 22.27
C TYR A 151 -0.83 21.56 21.54
N LYS A 152 0.30 22.22 21.76
CA LYS A 152 0.67 23.47 21.07
C LYS A 152 1.10 23.26 19.63
N ALA A 153 1.65 22.09 19.32
CA ALA A 153 2.05 21.70 17.98
C ALA A 153 2.05 20.19 17.83
N ILE A 154 1.65 19.71 16.68
CA ILE A 154 1.66 18.28 16.31
C ILE A 154 2.29 18.14 14.95
N GLY A 155 3.19 17.18 14.81
CA GLY A 155 3.88 16.93 13.56
C GLY A 155 4.49 15.54 13.48
N VAL A 156 5.10 15.26 12.36
CA VAL A 156 5.85 14.05 12.08
C VAL A 156 7.30 14.42 11.85
N ILE A 157 8.19 13.63 12.42
CA ILE A 157 9.64 13.77 12.22
C ILE A 157 10.12 12.55 11.46
N ASP A 158 10.71 12.78 10.29
CA ASP A 158 11.54 11.81 9.59
C ASP A 158 12.98 12.03 10.06
N VAL A 159 13.45 11.16 10.95
CA VAL A 159 14.77 11.27 11.57
C VAL A 159 15.88 11.03 10.55
N ASP A 160 15.67 10.08 9.63
CA ASP A 160 16.68 9.68 8.65
C ASP A 160 16.92 10.77 7.61
N ARG A 161 15.86 11.49 7.23
CA ARG A 161 15.93 12.61 6.28
C ARG A 161 16.09 13.97 6.93
N ASN A 162 16.08 14.02 8.26
CA ASN A 162 16.13 15.28 9.02
C ASN A 162 14.99 16.24 8.68
N ILE A 163 13.79 15.71 8.40
CA ILE A 163 12.61 16.48 8.02
C ILE A 163 11.62 16.55 9.17
N LEU A 164 11.09 17.74 9.43
CA LEU A 164 9.95 18.00 10.31
C LEU A 164 8.77 18.48 9.46
N PHE A 165 7.64 17.83 9.59
CA PHE A 165 6.36 18.27 9.04
C PHE A 165 5.38 18.57 10.19
N LEU A 166 4.95 19.82 10.32
CA LEU A 166 3.99 20.26 11.33
C LEU A 166 2.58 20.32 10.74
N ARG A 167 1.64 19.56 11.30
CA ARG A 167 0.23 19.60 10.91
C ARG A 167 -0.50 20.77 11.57
N SER A 168 -0.24 20.99 12.84
CA SER A 168 -0.78 22.10 13.62
C SER A 168 0.34 22.82 14.34
N ASN A 169 0.28 24.12 14.36
CA ASN A 169 1.34 24.95 14.94
C ASN A 169 0.77 26.23 15.58
N SER A 170 0.75 26.27 16.91
CA SER A 170 0.52 27.51 17.67
C SER A 170 1.81 28.33 17.89
N TRP A 171 2.96 27.84 17.42
CA TRP A 171 4.27 28.49 17.56
C TRP A 171 4.63 29.41 16.39
N LYS A 172 3.64 30.08 15.80
CA LYS A 172 3.87 31.00 14.68
C LYS A 172 4.94 32.04 14.96
N ASN A 173 5.05 32.46 16.23
CA ASN A 173 6.03 33.46 16.67
C ASN A 173 7.47 32.93 16.69
N VAL A 174 7.70 31.65 16.59
CA VAL A 174 9.04 31.04 16.59
C VAL A 174 9.53 30.75 15.14
N GLY A 175 8.75 31.14 14.13
CA GLY A 175 9.13 31.00 12.72
C GLY A 175 8.98 29.59 12.15
N PHE A 176 8.03 28.81 12.68
CA PHE A 176 7.62 27.53 12.11
C PHE A 176 6.40 27.71 11.20
N GLU A 177 6.38 26.99 10.10
CA GLU A 177 5.23 26.94 9.19
C GLU A 177 4.49 25.62 9.32
N ALA A 178 3.17 25.66 9.49
CA ALA A 178 2.33 24.48 9.41
C ALA A 178 2.18 24.03 7.96
N GLU A 179 2.00 22.70 7.76
CA GLU A 179 1.78 22.06 6.46
C GLU A 179 2.94 22.19 5.45
N LYS A 180 4.15 22.46 5.92
CA LYS A 180 5.36 22.47 5.11
C LYS A 180 6.44 21.59 5.71
N GLU A 181 7.24 20.97 4.85
CA GLU A 181 8.46 20.29 5.25
C GLU A 181 9.52 21.30 5.67
N GLN A 182 10.17 21.03 6.79
CA GLN A 182 11.19 21.89 7.39
C GLN A 182 12.36 21.03 7.88
N ASP A 183 13.56 21.62 7.90
CA ASP A 183 14.74 20.95 8.46
C ASP A 183 14.57 20.78 9.97
N TYR A 184 14.56 19.53 10.45
CA TYR A 184 14.37 19.20 11.87
C TYR A 184 15.46 19.75 12.76
N SER A 185 16.74 19.69 12.34
CA SER A 185 17.88 20.19 13.12
C SER A 185 17.80 21.71 13.31
N VAL A 186 17.39 22.43 12.26
CA VAL A 186 17.16 23.89 12.31
C VAL A 186 15.98 24.20 13.23
N ALA A 187 14.92 23.42 13.17
CA ALA A 187 13.75 23.55 14.02
C ALA A 187 14.10 23.39 15.50
N VAL A 188 14.86 22.35 15.85
CA VAL A 188 15.33 22.10 17.22
C VAL A 188 16.21 23.26 17.75
N LYS A 189 17.08 23.82 16.90
CA LYS A 189 17.92 24.97 17.29
C LYS A 189 17.05 26.18 17.62
N LYS A 190 16.10 26.54 16.76
CA LYS A 190 15.15 27.65 17.00
C LYS A 190 14.36 27.48 18.30
N LEU A 191 13.92 26.25 18.61
CA LEU A 191 13.20 25.97 19.86
C LEU A 191 14.07 26.14 21.11
N LYS A 192 15.37 25.84 21.03
CA LYS A 192 16.31 26.05 22.12
C LYS A 192 16.61 27.53 22.35
N GLU A 193 16.64 28.32 21.29
CA GLU A 193 16.89 29.77 21.34
C GLU A 193 15.66 30.56 21.83
N ALA A 194 14.45 29.99 21.66
CA ALA A 194 13.19 30.61 22.09
C ALA A 194 12.80 30.33 23.57
N ARG A 195 13.60 29.56 24.31
CA ARG A 195 13.47 29.32 25.75
C ARG A 195 14.26 30.31 26.55
#